data_7fe655062e25ad28fe39169d08de04c5
#
_entry.id   7fe655062e25ad28fe39169d08de04c5
#
_cell.length_a   1.000
_cell.length_b   1.000
_cell.length_c   1.000
_cell.angle_alpha   90.00
_cell.angle_beta   90.00
_cell.angle_gamma   90.00
#
_symmetry.space_group_name_H-M   'P 1'
#
loop_
_entity.id
_entity.type
_entity.pdbx_description
1 polymer ?
#
loop_
_entity_poly.entity_id
_entity_poly.type
_entity_poly.pdbx_seq_one_letter_code
_entity_poly.pdbx_strand_id
1 'polypeptide(L)'
;MKMTVKHICMIMAVLLVVGVLSGCTANPENGPADNNSQTIDNNGNNTPPDKPDGEGGPGGTPPDKPGGEGEPGGTPPDKPNGEGGPGGNPPDKPGGEGGPGGNPPDKPGGEGGPGGPGGNGASDITYNAAVTISSKDSQSEKTYSSSTADESALLVATTEEVTITDPAVTKTGDSDGGDNCNFYGLNAAVLIKEGAKVTITGGTVSSSASGANGLFCYGGNGGKNGASGDGTTLIIRDTVITTTGGGSGGIMTTGGGTTYAYDLTVTTSGQSSAAIRTDRGGGTVFVDGGTYTSNGLGSPAIYSTAEITVSNATLISNLSEGVCIEGKNSITLTDCDLTANNTKRNSNATFLDSIMIYQSMSGDADSGTSSFTMKNGSLTSKNGHVFHVTNTNAIITLENVKITNEDKDNVLISVCADGWSGASNIATLNAKNQNLEGAVLVGSDSTLTLSLTEGSSFTGYIDGTITNALGKSVSSSAGTVNVTLDSTSTWTLTADSYITSFSGNAENVKTNGYTLYVNGTALTGTAN
;
A
#
# COMPACT_ATOMS: atom_id res chain seq x y z
N MET A 1 -44.12 17.39 -35.53
CA MET A 1 -43.56 16.55 -36.61
C MET A 1 -42.70 15.52 -35.91
N LYS A 2 -43.18 14.27 -35.86
CA LYS A 2 -42.58 13.14 -35.14
C LYS A 2 -41.48 12.55 -36.01
N MET A 3 -40.28 12.28 -35.50
CA MET A 3 -39.31 11.42 -36.15
C MET A 3 -38.77 10.38 -35.18
N THR A 4 -38.88 9.17 -35.60
CA THR A 4 -38.75 7.89 -34.91
C THR A 4 -37.30 7.42 -34.87
N VAL A 5 -36.86 6.93 -33.71
CA VAL A 5 -35.57 6.29 -33.49
C VAL A 5 -35.60 4.87 -34.09
N LYS A 6 -34.65 4.53 -34.92
CA LYS A 6 -34.40 3.16 -35.41
C LYS A 6 -33.28 2.51 -34.59
N HIS A 7 -33.63 1.37 -33.96
CA HIS A 7 -32.68 0.41 -33.36
C HIS A 7 -31.92 -0.31 -34.46
N ILE A 8 -30.61 -0.43 -34.31
CA ILE A 8 -29.80 -1.41 -35.06
C ILE A 8 -29.17 -2.35 -34.02
N CYS A 9 -29.69 -3.58 -33.98
CA CYS A 9 -29.03 -4.72 -33.35
C CYS A 9 -27.92 -5.22 -34.26
N MET A 10 -26.69 -5.31 -33.76
CA MET A 10 -25.62 -6.03 -34.46
C MET A 10 -25.25 -7.27 -33.64
N ILE A 11 -25.54 -8.41 -34.23
CA ILE A 11 -25.25 -9.76 -33.72
C ILE A 11 -23.77 -10.04 -33.98
N MET A 12 -23.00 -10.30 -32.95
CA MET A 12 -21.65 -10.86 -33.08
C MET A 12 -21.68 -12.37 -32.91
N ALA A 13 -21.25 -13.08 -33.95
CA ALA A 13 -21.14 -14.52 -33.98
C ALA A 13 -19.89 -15.00 -33.23
N VAL A 14 -20.10 -15.99 -32.36
CA VAL A 14 -19.05 -16.74 -31.69
C VAL A 14 -18.54 -17.84 -32.62
N LEU A 15 -17.26 -17.82 -32.98
CA LEU A 15 -16.57 -18.93 -33.65
C LEU A 15 -15.94 -19.85 -32.60
N LEU A 16 -16.53 -21.03 -32.46
CA LEU A 16 -15.97 -22.17 -31.72
C LEU A 16 -15.00 -22.92 -32.66
N VAL A 17 -13.72 -23.02 -32.27
CA VAL A 17 -12.77 -23.92 -32.92
C VAL A 17 -12.62 -25.17 -32.04
N VAL A 18 -13.12 -26.29 -32.55
CA VAL A 18 -12.93 -27.63 -31.99
C VAL A 18 -11.65 -28.21 -32.59
N GLY A 19 -10.64 -28.45 -31.79
CA GLY A 19 -9.42 -29.17 -32.16
C GLY A 19 -9.50 -30.62 -31.71
N VAL A 20 -9.39 -31.52 -32.67
CA VAL A 20 -9.50 -32.98 -32.53
C VAL A 20 -8.23 -33.58 -31.95
N LEU A 21 -8.40 -34.45 -30.96
CA LEU A 21 -7.39 -35.38 -30.40
C LEU A 21 -7.03 -36.47 -31.40
N SER A 22 -5.75 -36.72 -31.62
CA SER A 22 -5.24 -37.98 -32.12
C SER A 22 -4.14 -38.48 -31.22
N GLY A 23 -4.38 -39.60 -30.56
CA GLY A 23 -3.42 -40.32 -29.77
C GLY A 23 -2.52 -41.24 -30.61
N CYS A 24 -1.34 -41.51 -30.12
CA CYS A 24 -0.58 -42.72 -30.38
C CYS A 24 0.25 -43.13 -29.18
N THR A 25 0.02 -44.35 -28.75
CA THR A 25 0.72 -45.15 -27.73
C THR A 25 2.05 -45.67 -28.27
N ALA A 26 3.07 -45.66 -27.41
CA ALA A 26 4.08 -46.75 -27.30
C ALA A 26 4.99 -46.53 -26.08
N ASN A 27 5.13 -47.57 -25.27
CA ASN A 27 6.07 -47.85 -24.20
C ASN A 27 6.94 -49.06 -24.66
N PRO A 28 7.99 -49.55 -23.96
CA PRO A 28 8.95 -48.97 -23.05
C PRO A 28 10.43 -49.34 -23.41
N GLU A 29 11.47 -48.84 -22.71
CA GLU A 29 12.59 -49.63 -22.21
C GLU A 29 13.63 -48.82 -21.39
N ASN A 30 13.92 -49.38 -20.30
CA ASN A 30 14.94 -49.40 -19.22
C ASN A 30 16.16 -48.48 -19.22
N GLY A 31 16.38 -47.81 -18.11
CA GLY A 31 17.37 -47.73 -17.03
C GLY A 31 18.61 -46.86 -17.29
N PRO A 32 19.43 -46.51 -16.28
CA PRO A 32 19.21 -46.62 -14.84
C PRO A 32 19.24 -45.27 -14.09
N ALA A 33 18.89 -45.35 -12.81
CA ALA A 33 18.76 -44.29 -11.84
C ALA A 33 20.02 -43.51 -11.55
N ASP A 34 19.91 -42.19 -11.43
CA ASP A 34 20.73 -41.39 -10.54
C ASP A 34 19.84 -40.57 -9.60
N ASN A 35 19.94 -40.91 -8.31
CA ASN A 35 19.29 -40.25 -7.20
C ASN A 35 19.97 -38.93 -6.92
N ASN A 36 19.30 -37.82 -7.15
CA ASN A 36 19.59 -36.57 -6.45
C ASN A 36 18.26 -35.84 -6.16
N SER A 37 17.60 -36.25 -5.08
CA SER A 37 16.43 -35.56 -4.54
C SER A 37 16.92 -34.36 -3.74
N GLN A 38 16.85 -33.20 -4.31
CA GLN A 38 16.86 -31.96 -3.54
C GLN A 38 15.43 -31.66 -3.08
N THR A 39 15.22 -31.60 -1.78
CA THR A 39 14.02 -31.07 -1.17
C THR A 39 14.08 -29.56 -1.17
N ILE A 40 13.19 -28.95 -1.92
CA ILE A 40 12.98 -27.50 -1.90
C ILE A 40 11.93 -27.23 -0.83
N ASP A 41 12.24 -26.39 0.15
CA ASP A 41 11.25 -25.88 1.08
C ASP A 41 10.39 -24.80 0.43
N ASN A 42 9.24 -24.53 1.00
CA ASN A 42 8.28 -23.60 0.45
C ASN A 42 8.73 -22.10 0.47
N ASN A 43 10.01 -21.83 0.79
CA ASN A 43 10.56 -20.48 0.86
C ASN A 43 11.69 -20.19 -0.15
N GLY A 44 12.06 -21.14 -1.01
CA GLY A 44 13.02 -20.86 -2.07
C GLY A 44 14.48 -20.61 -1.63
N ASN A 45 14.88 -21.00 -0.41
CA ASN A 45 16.25 -20.90 0.06
C ASN A 45 16.99 -22.25 -0.06
N ASN A 46 18.11 -22.25 -0.75
CA ASN A 46 19.05 -23.36 -0.80
C ASN A 46 19.85 -23.44 0.51
N THR A 47 19.73 -24.56 1.23
CA THR A 47 20.60 -24.87 2.36
C THR A 47 21.81 -25.65 1.86
N PRO A 48 23.06 -25.28 2.26
CA PRO A 48 24.24 -26.06 1.93
C PRO A 48 24.32 -27.35 2.76
N PRO A 49 24.96 -28.44 2.25
CA PRO A 49 25.05 -29.73 2.96
C PRO A 49 25.99 -29.67 4.16
N ASP A 50 25.63 -30.40 5.21
CA ASP A 50 26.39 -30.59 6.45
C ASP A 50 27.77 -31.23 6.24
N LYS A 51 28.74 -30.74 7.02
CA LYS A 51 30.08 -31.34 7.14
C LYS A 51 30.05 -32.51 8.11
N PRO A 52 30.83 -33.56 7.84
CA PRO A 52 30.89 -34.74 8.73
C PRO A 52 31.67 -34.48 10.02
N ASP A 53 31.23 -35.19 11.05
CA ASP A 53 31.75 -35.22 12.42
C ASP A 53 33.24 -35.58 12.53
N GLY A 54 33.92 -34.87 13.42
CA GLY A 54 35.27 -35.18 13.87
C GLY A 54 35.38 -35.03 15.39
N GLU A 55 35.83 -36.13 16.01
CA GLU A 55 35.83 -36.39 17.46
C GLU A 55 36.76 -35.50 18.31
N GLY A 56 36.35 -35.23 19.53
CA GLY A 56 36.99 -35.45 20.80
C GLY A 56 38.10 -34.53 21.31
N GLY A 57 37.90 -33.95 22.49
CA GLY A 57 38.95 -33.51 23.39
C GLY A 57 38.49 -32.53 24.49
N PRO A 58 39.04 -32.57 25.71
CA PRO A 58 38.31 -32.44 26.95
C PRO A 58 38.30 -31.04 27.60
N GLY A 59 37.37 -30.90 28.54
CA GLY A 59 36.89 -29.78 29.29
C GLY A 59 37.90 -28.88 30.02
N GLY A 60 37.41 -27.68 30.31
CA GLY A 60 38.04 -26.74 31.24
C GLY A 60 37.01 -25.68 31.64
N THR A 61 36.55 -25.74 32.88
CA THR A 61 35.70 -24.76 33.54
C THR A 61 36.44 -23.46 33.87
N PRO A 62 35.87 -22.26 33.69
CA PRO A 62 36.43 -21.03 34.26
C PRO A 62 35.99 -20.82 35.72
N PRO A 63 36.83 -20.19 36.56
CA PRO A 63 36.56 -20.01 37.99
C PRO A 63 35.69 -18.81 38.30
N ASP A 64 35.05 -18.90 39.50
CA ASP A 64 34.14 -17.94 40.11
C ASP A 64 34.76 -16.61 40.47
N LYS A 65 33.94 -15.55 40.46
CA LYS A 65 34.25 -14.21 40.93
C LYS A 65 33.77 -14.04 42.39
N PRO A 66 34.57 -13.51 43.31
CA PRO A 66 34.12 -13.25 44.68
C PRO A 66 33.31 -11.94 44.78
N GLY A 67 32.31 -11.96 45.67
CA GLY A 67 31.46 -10.83 46.01
C GLY A 67 32.13 -9.83 46.98
N GLY A 68 31.63 -8.63 47.00
CA GLY A 68 31.97 -7.59 47.97
C GLY A 68 30.87 -6.54 48.09
N GLU A 69 30.27 -6.49 49.24
CA GLU A 69 29.19 -5.58 49.66
C GLU A 69 29.70 -4.16 49.92
N GLY A 70 28.81 -3.15 49.86
CA GLY A 70 29.00 -1.85 50.50
C GLY A 70 28.31 -0.66 49.85
N GLU A 71 27.10 -0.33 50.29
CA GLU A 71 26.53 1.03 50.20
C GLU A 71 27.17 1.91 51.31
N PRO A 72 27.17 3.27 51.22
CA PRO A 72 25.97 4.10 51.27
C PRO A 72 26.02 5.48 50.54
N GLY A 73 24.84 5.97 50.30
CA GLY A 73 24.26 7.25 50.02
C GLY A 73 25.06 8.57 49.99
N GLY A 74 24.67 9.43 49.06
CA GLY A 74 25.02 10.84 49.01
C GLY A 74 24.29 11.58 47.92
N THR A 75 23.43 12.50 48.31
CA THR A 75 22.64 13.44 47.50
C THR A 75 23.50 14.42 46.70
N PRO A 76 23.10 14.86 45.51
CA PRO A 76 23.78 15.91 44.75
C PRO A 76 23.30 17.31 45.16
N PRO A 77 24.18 18.32 45.21
CA PRO A 77 23.79 19.71 45.39
C PRO A 77 23.56 20.46 44.07
N ASP A 78 22.79 21.54 44.21
CA ASP A 78 22.20 22.41 43.18
C ASP A 78 23.20 23.16 42.28
N LYS A 79 22.67 23.54 41.09
CA LYS A 79 23.28 24.48 40.13
C LYS A 79 23.32 25.90 40.64
N PRO A 80 24.29 26.70 40.20
CA PRO A 80 24.06 28.13 39.96
C PRO A 80 24.25 28.53 38.48
N ASN A 81 23.43 29.50 38.07
CA ASN A 81 23.47 30.21 36.81
C ASN A 81 24.76 31.03 36.60
N GLY A 82 25.18 31.19 35.34
CA GLY A 82 26.19 32.15 34.95
C GLY A 82 26.37 32.23 33.42
N GLU A 83 26.25 33.41 32.91
CA GLU A 83 26.23 33.85 31.52
C GLU A 83 27.61 33.84 30.80
N GLY A 84 27.59 33.83 29.43
CA GLY A 84 28.56 34.52 28.58
C GLY A 84 29.54 33.66 27.80
N GLY A 85 29.40 33.68 26.44
CA GLY A 85 30.32 33.09 25.46
C GLY A 85 31.71 33.75 25.42
N PRO A 86 32.57 33.55 24.47
CA PRO A 86 32.40 33.27 23.01
C PRO A 86 33.36 32.20 22.42
N GLY A 87 33.17 31.90 21.17
CA GLY A 87 33.74 30.93 20.28
C GLY A 87 35.22 30.52 20.37
N GLY A 88 35.44 29.29 19.94
CA GLY A 88 36.76 28.73 19.64
C GLY A 88 36.64 27.38 18.99
N ASN A 89 37.11 27.25 17.74
CA ASN A 89 37.23 26.00 17.01
C ASN A 89 38.21 25.04 17.68
N PRO A 90 37.97 23.71 17.64
CA PRO A 90 38.98 22.75 18.04
C PRO A 90 40.01 22.52 16.91
N PRO A 91 41.27 22.22 17.24
CA PRO A 91 42.34 22.07 16.27
C PRO A 91 42.35 20.70 15.57
N ASP A 92 42.91 20.73 14.36
CA ASP A 92 43.09 19.62 13.44
C ASP A 92 43.92 18.46 14.03
N LYS A 93 43.52 17.22 13.67
CA LYS A 93 44.29 16.00 13.96
C LYS A 93 45.23 15.71 12.81
N PRO A 94 46.48 15.32 13.06
CA PRO A 94 47.44 14.99 12.01
C PRO A 94 47.12 13.66 11.32
N GLY A 95 47.41 13.61 10.01
CA GLY A 95 47.24 12.45 9.16
C GLY A 95 48.15 11.28 9.52
N GLY A 96 47.68 10.07 9.30
CA GLY A 96 48.41 8.82 9.33
C GLY A 96 48.13 8.03 8.06
N GLU A 97 49.21 7.56 7.43
CA GLU A 97 49.29 6.97 6.09
C GLU A 97 48.62 5.60 5.95
N GLY A 98 48.24 5.31 4.74
CA GLY A 98 47.74 4.21 4.00
C GLY A 98 47.98 2.77 4.43
N GLY A 99 46.92 2.00 4.26
CA GLY A 99 46.95 0.54 4.08
C GLY A 99 46.01 0.15 2.93
N PRO A 100 46.30 -0.91 2.18
CA PRO A 100 45.67 -1.19 0.90
C PRO A 100 44.25 -1.69 1.05
N GLY A 101 43.37 -1.06 0.31
CA GLY A 101 41.95 -1.38 0.23
C GLY A 101 41.72 -2.74 -0.46
N GLY A 102 40.92 -3.55 0.17
CA GLY A 102 40.23 -4.66 -0.46
C GLY A 102 38.75 -4.40 -0.31
N ASN A 103 38.05 -4.23 -1.42
CA ASN A 103 36.61 -4.18 -1.44
C ASN A 103 36.04 -5.53 -1.00
N PRO A 104 35.03 -5.58 -0.12
CA PRO A 104 34.28 -6.80 0.10
C PRO A 104 33.52 -7.18 -1.19
N PRO A 105 33.33 -8.47 -1.46
CA PRO A 105 32.57 -8.90 -2.64
C PRO A 105 31.12 -8.48 -2.54
N ASP A 106 30.54 -8.11 -3.67
CA ASP A 106 29.17 -7.69 -3.85
C ASP A 106 28.19 -8.70 -3.27
N LYS A 107 27.28 -8.21 -2.44
CA LYS A 107 26.14 -8.96 -1.92
C LYS A 107 25.15 -9.17 -3.05
N PRO A 108 24.65 -10.39 -3.30
CA PRO A 108 23.56 -10.58 -4.26
C PRO A 108 22.32 -9.82 -3.82
N GLY A 109 21.61 -9.19 -4.76
CA GLY A 109 20.51 -8.28 -4.58
C GLY A 109 19.58 -8.63 -3.42
N GLY A 110 19.66 -7.84 -2.37
CA GLY A 110 18.72 -7.78 -1.27
C GLY A 110 17.78 -6.62 -1.52
N GLU A 111 16.51 -6.90 -1.27
CA GLU A 111 15.39 -5.97 -1.29
C GLU A 111 15.75 -4.63 -0.65
N GLY A 112 15.38 -3.52 -1.29
CA GLY A 112 15.63 -2.18 -0.83
C GLY A 112 15.11 -1.97 0.60
N GLY A 113 16.05 -1.88 1.55
CA GLY A 113 15.75 -1.39 2.88
C GLY A 113 15.42 0.10 2.82
N PRO A 114 14.73 0.66 3.83
CA PRO A 114 14.30 2.05 3.83
C PRO A 114 15.51 2.97 3.66
N GLY A 115 15.50 3.76 2.60
CA GLY A 115 16.51 4.78 2.32
C GLY A 115 16.57 5.76 3.47
N GLY A 116 17.75 5.92 4.08
CA GLY A 116 17.97 6.93 5.11
C GLY A 116 17.72 8.35 4.56
N PRO A 117 17.48 9.36 5.44
CA PRO A 117 17.24 10.73 5.02
C PRO A 117 18.51 11.32 4.40
N GLY A 118 18.56 11.39 3.08
CA GLY A 118 19.71 11.92 2.35
C GLY A 118 19.76 11.55 0.87
N GLY A 119 18.63 11.31 0.22
CA GLY A 119 18.59 11.24 -1.25
C GLY A 119 18.78 12.63 -1.84
N ASN A 120 19.64 12.75 -2.85
CA ASN A 120 19.77 13.95 -3.66
C ASN A 120 18.37 14.35 -4.16
N GLY A 121 18.06 15.65 -4.03
CA GLY A 121 16.75 16.16 -4.47
C GLY A 121 16.57 16.04 -5.98
N ALA A 122 15.34 16.20 -6.45
CA ALA A 122 14.98 16.17 -7.88
C ALA A 122 15.83 17.06 -8.80
N SER A 123 16.56 18.01 -8.24
CA SER A 123 17.44 18.94 -8.98
C SER A 123 18.62 18.27 -9.69
N ASP A 124 18.99 17.07 -9.28
CA ASP A 124 20.17 16.37 -9.81
C ASP A 124 19.82 15.35 -10.91
N ILE A 125 18.54 15.21 -11.25
CA ILE A 125 18.08 14.25 -12.25
C ILE A 125 18.13 14.87 -13.65
N THR A 126 18.88 14.23 -14.55
CA THR A 126 18.82 14.53 -15.99
C THR A 126 17.71 13.70 -16.62
N TYR A 127 16.70 14.35 -17.17
CA TYR A 127 15.62 13.70 -17.88
C TYR A 127 15.91 13.59 -19.37
N ASN A 128 15.91 12.36 -19.89
CA ASN A 128 16.03 12.08 -21.31
C ASN A 128 14.69 11.55 -21.83
N ALA A 129 14.39 11.82 -23.09
CA ALA A 129 13.21 11.31 -23.76
C ALA A 129 13.45 11.10 -25.25
N ALA A 130 12.82 10.08 -25.83
CA ALA A 130 12.84 9.87 -27.28
C ALA A 130 12.13 11.01 -28.02
N VAL A 131 11.07 11.56 -27.42
CA VAL A 131 10.36 12.76 -27.90
C VAL A 131 10.12 13.69 -26.73
N THR A 132 10.48 14.97 -26.91
CA THR A 132 10.18 16.04 -25.95
C THR A 132 9.26 17.07 -26.58
N ILE A 133 8.17 17.41 -25.89
CA ILE A 133 7.30 18.54 -26.21
C ILE A 133 7.60 19.66 -25.21
N SER A 134 8.16 20.77 -25.69
CA SER A 134 8.62 21.91 -24.88
C SER A 134 7.88 23.23 -25.17
N SER A 135 6.78 23.17 -25.90
CA SER A 135 5.93 24.32 -26.22
C SER A 135 4.50 23.86 -26.47
N LYS A 136 3.57 24.78 -26.59
CA LYS A 136 2.19 24.49 -26.98
C LYS A 136 2.14 23.59 -28.20
N ASP A 137 1.41 22.50 -28.13
CA ASP A 137 1.31 21.52 -29.21
C ASP A 137 -0.03 20.81 -29.22
N SER A 138 -0.38 20.24 -30.39
CA SER A 138 -1.53 19.37 -30.58
C SER A 138 -1.12 18.21 -31.49
N GLN A 139 -1.10 17.01 -30.92
CA GLN A 139 -0.66 15.79 -31.59
C GLN A 139 -1.85 14.83 -31.73
N SER A 140 -1.95 14.13 -32.86
CA SER A 140 -2.98 13.09 -33.08
C SER A 140 -2.36 11.86 -33.73
N GLU A 141 -2.77 10.67 -33.26
CA GLU A 141 -2.38 9.37 -33.82
C GLU A 141 -0.85 9.18 -33.92
N LYS A 142 -0.10 9.74 -32.97
CA LYS A 142 1.37 9.63 -32.94
C LYS A 142 1.84 8.41 -32.17
N THR A 143 2.93 7.83 -32.66
CA THR A 143 3.64 6.77 -31.97
C THR A 143 4.87 7.35 -31.26
N TYR A 144 5.02 7.00 -29.99
CA TYR A 144 6.17 7.33 -29.15
C TYR A 144 6.76 6.04 -28.59
N SER A 145 8.06 5.85 -28.73
CA SER A 145 8.70 4.65 -28.23
C SER A 145 10.11 4.91 -27.71
N SER A 146 10.47 4.22 -26.63
CA SER A 146 11.84 4.18 -26.12
C SER A 146 12.19 2.77 -25.66
N SER A 147 13.37 2.31 -26.07
CA SER A 147 14.02 1.09 -25.57
C SER A 147 15.29 1.40 -24.79
N THR A 148 15.59 2.66 -24.56
CA THR A 148 16.78 3.14 -23.84
C THR A 148 16.47 3.22 -22.35
N ALA A 149 17.41 2.78 -21.51
CA ALA A 149 17.34 2.94 -20.07
C ALA A 149 17.32 4.43 -19.68
N ASP A 150 16.57 4.79 -18.63
CA ASP A 150 16.45 6.14 -18.09
C ASP A 150 15.95 7.19 -19.11
N GLU A 151 15.27 6.75 -20.15
CA GLU A 151 14.71 7.60 -21.20
C GLU A 151 13.19 7.40 -21.29
N SER A 152 12.40 8.44 -21.13
CA SER A 152 10.96 8.40 -21.37
C SER A 152 10.66 8.25 -22.87
N ALA A 153 9.58 7.55 -23.22
CA ALA A 153 9.12 7.54 -24.60
C ALA A 153 8.58 8.92 -25.03
N LEU A 154 7.91 9.61 -24.11
CA LEU A 154 7.41 10.98 -24.27
C LEU A 154 7.64 11.79 -23.00
N LEU A 155 8.28 12.95 -23.13
CA LEU A 155 8.39 13.99 -22.10
C LEU A 155 7.61 15.22 -22.54
N VAL A 156 6.72 15.71 -21.68
CA VAL A 156 6.09 17.03 -21.84
C VAL A 156 6.61 17.92 -20.72
N ALA A 157 7.42 18.91 -21.09
CA ALA A 157 8.08 19.84 -20.17
C ALA A 157 7.90 21.27 -20.70
N THR A 158 6.82 21.93 -20.27
CA THR A 158 6.43 23.29 -20.71
C THR A 158 5.39 23.84 -19.72
N THR A 159 5.25 25.16 -19.66
CA THR A 159 4.15 25.80 -18.93
C THR A 159 2.88 25.98 -19.79
N GLU A 160 2.92 25.54 -21.04
CA GLU A 160 1.83 25.73 -22.00
C GLU A 160 0.92 24.50 -22.07
N GLU A 161 -0.20 24.66 -22.76
CA GLU A 161 -1.18 23.58 -22.95
C GLU A 161 -0.76 22.65 -24.09
N VAL A 162 -0.84 21.33 -23.84
CA VAL A 162 -0.55 20.27 -24.84
C VAL A 162 -1.75 19.32 -24.91
N THR A 163 -2.19 19.03 -26.12
CA THR A 163 -3.26 18.07 -26.40
C THR A 163 -2.73 16.90 -27.21
N ILE A 164 -3.01 15.68 -26.77
CA ILE A 164 -2.58 14.45 -27.43
C ILE A 164 -3.80 13.54 -27.62
N THR A 165 -4.10 13.20 -28.85
CA THR A 165 -5.25 12.34 -29.19
C THR A 165 -4.77 11.04 -29.80
N ASP A 166 -5.31 9.93 -29.33
CA ASP A 166 -5.02 8.56 -29.78
C ASP A 166 -3.51 8.24 -29.91
N PRO A 167 -2.70 8.48 -28.86
CA PRO A 167 -1.29 8.13 -28.89
C PRO A 167 -1.08 6.62 -28.82
N ALA A 168 -0.01 6.12 -29.45
CA ALA A 168 0.53 4.78 -29.21
C ALA A 168 1.89 4.89 -28.53
N VAL A 169 1.95 4.66 -27.22
CA VAL A 169 3.19 4.78 -26.42
C VAL A 169 3.71 3.40 -26.05
N THR A 170 5.02 3.18 -26.27
CA THR A 170 5.69 1.92 -25.88
C THR A 170 7.01 2.21 -25.18
N LYS A 171 7.23 1.59 -24.01
CA LYS A 171 8.46 1.68 -23.24
C LYS A 171 8.99 0.30 -22.89
N THR A 172 10.28 0.00 -23.23
CA THR A 172 10.91 -1.32 -23.01
C THR A 172 12.30 -1.26 -22.39
N GLY A 173 12.93 -0.09 -22.30
CA GLY A 173 14.24 0.06 -21.63
C GLY A 173 14.08 0.14 -20.11
N ASP A 174 14.69 -0.78 -19.39
CA ASP A 174 14.66 -0.85 -17.93
C ASP A 174 15.44 0.30 -17.29
N SER A 175 15.11 0.59 -16.03
CA SER A 175 15.89 1.48 -15.17
C SER A 175 16.11 0.82 -13.81
N ASP A 176 17.28 1.02 -13.24
CA ASP A 176 17.63 0.70 -11.86
C ASP A 176 17.61 1.95 -10.95
N GLY A 177 17.04 3.06 -11.46
CA GLY A 177 16.98 4.35 -10.77
C GLY A 177 16.16 4.37 -9.47
N GLY A 178 15.44 3.29 -9.15
CA GLY A 178 14.75 3.09 -7.86
C GLY A 178 13.84 4.27 -7.49
N ASP A 179 14.24 5.02 -6.46
CA ASP A 179 13.51 6.19 -5.95
C ASP A 179 13.34 7.30 -7.01
N ASN A 180 14.30 7.48 -7.92
CA ASN A 180 14.18 8.45 -9.00
C ASN A 180 13.05 8.10 -9.97
N CYS A 181 12.81 6.81 -10.22
CA CYS A 181 11.69 6.34 -11.01
C CYS A 181 10.36 6.53 -10.29
N ASN A 182 10.33 6.25 -8.97
CA ASN A 182 9.10 6.25 -8.18
C ASN A 182 8.67 7.66 -7.74
N PHE A 183 9.63 8.54 -7.42
CA PHE A 183 9.30 9.87 -6.86
C PHE A 183 9.32 10.98 -7.89
N TYR A 184 10.15 10.84 -8.93
CA TYR A 184 10.42 11.93 -9.87
C TYR A 184 10.15 11.58 -11.33
N GLY A 185 9.73 10.33 -11.63
CA GLY A 185 9.31 9.91 -12.96
C GLY A 185 10.44 9.62 -13.94
N LEU A 186 11.67 9.40 -13.47
CA LEU A 186 12.73 8.89 -14.33
C LEU A 186 12.24 7.61 -15.03
N ASN A 187 12.52 7.47 -16.32
CA ASN A 187 12.14 6.30 -17.13
C ASN A 187 10.63 6.08 -17.38
N ALA A 188 9.73 6.96 -16.94
CA ALA A 188 8.30 6.80 -17.19
C ALA A 188 8.00 6.70 -18.70
N ALA A 189 7.00 5.91 -19.11
CA ALA A 189 6.62 5.86 -20.52
C ALA A 189 6.15 7.23 -21.02
N VAL A 190 5.34 7.95 -20.21
CA VAL A 190 4.99 9.35 -20.43
C VAL A 190 5.28 10.13 -19.15
N LEU A 191 6.16 11.11 -19.22
CA LEU A 191 6.46 12.05 -18.13
C LEU A 191 5.94 13.43 -18.43
N ILE A 192 5.20 14.02 -17.48
CA ILE A 192 4.63 15.36 -17.56
C ILE A 192 5.16 16.16 -16.37
N LYS A 193 5.76 17.32 -16.64
CA LYS A 193 6.40 18.15 -15.62
C LYS A 193 6.49 19.62 -16.02
N GLU A 194 7.07 20.46 -15.15
CA GLU A 194 7.39 21.88 -15.40
C GLU A 194 6.15 22.74 -15.65
N GLY A 195 5.08 22.51 -14.87
CA GLY A 195 3.86 23.30 -14.94
C GLY A 195 2.98 22.98 -16.16
N ALA A 196 3.29 21.92 -16.90
CA ALA A 196 2.55 21.52 -18.11
C ALA A 196 1.08 21.23 -17.80
N LYS A 197 0.21 21.63 -18.72
CA LYS A 197 -1.21 21.29 -18.71
C LYS A 197 -1.50 20.39 -19.91
N VAL A 198 -1.57 19.09 -19.65
CA VAL A 198 -1.66 18.07 -20.70
C VAL A 198 -3.03 17.43 -20.69
N THR A 199 -3.65 17.35 -21.87
CA THR A 199 -4.85 16.55 -22.10
C THR A 199 -4.52 15.40 -23.04
N ILE A 200 -4.75 14.15 -22.57
CA ILE A 200 -4.63 12.92 -23.38
C ILE A 200 -6.00 12.32 -23.53
N THR A 201 -6.39 11.95 -24.76
CA THR A 201 -7.67 11.31 -25.03
C THR A 201 -7.47 10.10 -25.94
N GLY A 202 -8.02 8.96 -25.55
CA GLY A 202 -7.90 7.72 -26.31
C GLY A 202 -6.48 7.13 -26.29
N GLY A 203 -6.22 6.22 -27.21
CA GLY A 203 -4.91 5.62 -27.45
C GLY A 203 -4.47 4.60 -26.40
N THR A 204 -3.19 4.26 -26.45
CA THR A 204 -2.57 3.22 -25.62
C THR A 204 -1.24 3.65 -25.04
N VAL A 205 -0.97 3.25 -23.78
CA VAL A 205 0.33 3.36 -23.14
C VAL A 205 0.75 1.99 -22.63
N SER A 206 1.86 1.46 -23.15
CA SER A 206 2.37 0.15 -22.80
C SER A 206 3.81 0.25 -22.27
N SER A 207 4.08 -0.34 -21.11
CA SER A 207 5.44 -0.46 -20.57
C SER A 207 5.71 -1.90 -20.11
N SER A 208 6.77 -2.50 -20.63
CA SER A 208 7.30 -3.76 -20.10
C SER A 208 8.58 -3.57 -19.28
N ALA A 209 9.05 -2.34 -19.16
CA ALA A 209 10.29 -1.99 -18.49
C ALA A 209 10.12 -1.90 -16.97
N SER A 210 11.16 -2.28 -16.23
CA SER A 210 11.29 -2.02 -14.80
C SER A 210 11.52 -0.52 -14.55
N GLY A 211 10.94 0.02 -13.47
CA GLY A 211 11.04 1.44 -13.12
C GLY A 211 10.34 2.37 -14.11
N ALA A 212 9.42 1.87 -14.92
CA ALA A 212 8.77 2.62 -15.99
C ALA A 212 7.25 2.70 -15.79
N ASN A 213 6.82 3.66 -14.97
CA ASN A 213 5.40 3.96 -14.79
C ASN A 213 4.73 4.31 -16.13
N GLY A 214 3.47 3.95 -16.31
CA GLY A 214 2.74 4.23 -17.54
C GLY A 214 2.63 5.72 -17.81
N LEU A 215 1.98 6.45 -16.91
CA LEU A 215 1.88 7.92 -16.94
C LEU A 215 2.35 8.49 -15.61
N PHE A 216 3.18 9.53 -15.69
CA PHE A 216 3.75 10.18 -14.52
C PHE A 216 3.51 11.69 -14.57
N CYS A 217 2.75 12.23 -13.63
CA CYS A 217 2.51 13.64 -13.42
C CYS A 217 3.36 14.13 -12.25
N TYR A 218 4.46 14.84 -12.54
CA TYR A 218 5.39 15.33 -11.53
C TYR A 218 5.27 16.85 -11.36
N GLY A 219 4.80 17.30 -10.21
CA GLY A 219 4.55 18.71 -9.89
C GLY A 219 5.76 19.50 -9.40
N GLY A 220 6.98 19.01 -9.62
CA GLY A 220 8.20 19.76 -9.35
C GLY A 220 8.68 19.76 -7.90
N ASN A 221 7.85 19.38 -6.94
CA ASN A 221 8.22 19.36 -5.53
C ASN A 221 8.82 18.01 -5.12
N GLY A 222 10.11 17.96 -4.94
CA GLY A 222 10.82 16.77 -4.47
C GLY A 222 10.84 16.58 -2.95
N GLY A 223 10.15 17.44 -2.20
CA GLY A 223 10.15 17.45 -0.75
C GLY A 223 9.07 16.59 -0.11
N LYS A 224 8.64 16.98 1.10
CA LYS A 224 7.62 16.30 1.87
C LYS A 224 6.22 16.52 1.31
N ASN A 225 5.29 15.65 1.69
CA ASN A 225 3.87 15.78 1.36
C ASN A 225 3.28 17.12 1.80
N GLY A 226 2.27 17.59 1.04
CA GLY A 226 1.53 18.81 1.32
C GLY A 226 2.22 20.10 0.88
N ALA A 227 3.38 20.04 0.23
CA ALA A 227 3.95 21.20 -0.41
C ALA A 227 3.26 21.46 -1.77
N SER A 228 3.16 22.74 -2.16
CA SER A 228 2.53 23.12 -3.43
C SER A 228 3.38 22.67 -4.60
N GLY A 229 2.73 22.08 -5.62
CA GLY A 229 3.36 21.82 -6.91
C GLY A 229 3.52 23.06 -7.77
N ASP A 230 4.13 22.90 -8.94
CA ASP A 230 4.38 23.94 -9.93
C ASP A 230 3.19 24.20 -10.89
N GLY A 231 2.07 23.52 -10.67
CA GLY A 231 0.86 23.61 -11.49
C GLY A 231 0.78 22.55 -12.58
N THR A 232 1.71 21.59 -12.64
CA THR A 232 1.64 20.44 -13.56
C THR A 232 0.33 19.71 -13.40
N THR A 233 -0.41 19.57 -14.50
CA THR A 233 -1.75 18.96 -14.53
C THR A 233 -1.88 18.02 -15.72
N LEU A 234 -2.37 16.81 -15.45
CA LEU A 234 -2.75 15.80 -16.45
C LEU A 234 -4.26 15.63 -16.43
N ILE A 235 -4.89 15.74 -17.58
CA ILE A 235 -6.26 15.29 -17.84
C ILE A 235 -6.16 14.12 -18.84
N ILE A 236 -6.66 12.95 -18.45
CA ILE A 236 -6.59 11.77 -19.31
C ILE A 236 -7.94 11.07 -19.40
N ARG A 237 -8.32 10.63 -20.61
CA ARG A 237 -9.64 10.03 -20.90
C ARG A 237 -9.52 8.85 -21.84
N ASP A 238 -10.38 7.85 -21.65
CA ASP A 238 -10.59 6.74 -22.61
C ASP A 238 -9.29 6.04 -23.05
N THR A 239 -8.25 6.04 -22.21
CA THR A 239 -6.92 5.51 -22.54
C THR A 239 -6.72 4.13 -21.92
N VAL A 240 -6.08 3.22 -22.66
CA VAL A 240 -5.67 1.90 -22.17
C VAL A 240 -4.20 1.95 -21.74
N ILE A 241 -3.95 1.61 -20.46
CA ILE A 241 -2.61 1.61 -19.88
C ILE A 241 -2.26 0.21 -19.42
N THR A 242 -1.12 -0.32 -19.85
CA THR A 242 -0.63 -1.65 -19.44
C THR A 242 0.83 -1.55 -19.02
N THR A 243 1.15 -1.96 -17.79
CA THR A 243 2.53 -2.06 -17.32
C THR A 243 2.82 -3.46 -16.78
N THR A 244 4.01 -4.01 -17.06
CA THR A 244 4.39 -5.36 -16.61
C THR A 244 5.73 -5.40 -15.85
N GLY A 245 6.53 -4.33 -15.89
CA GLY A 245 7.78 -4.25 -15.15
C GLY A 245 7.58 -4.00 -13.65
N GLY A 246 8.57 -4.37 -12.84
CA GLY A 246 8.59 -4.04 -11.43
C GLY A 246 8.77 -2.53 -11.19
N GLY A 247 8.15 -1.97 -10.15
CA GLY A 247 8.19 -0.52 -9.90
C GLY A 247 7.52 0.33 -10.99
N SER A 248 6.54 -0.24 -11.70
CA SER A 248 5.94 0.37 -12.90
C SER A 248 4.43 0.47 -12.75
N GLY A 249 3.98 1.45 -11.96
CA GLY A 249 2.56 1.73 -11.75
C GLY A 249 1.84 2.19 -13.02
N GLY A 250 0.50 2.22 -12.96
CA GLY A 250 -0.34 2.65 -14.08
C GLY A 250 -0.34 4.17 -14.25
N ILE A 251 -1.09 4.88 -13.41
CA ILE A 251 -1.06 6.35 -13.31
C ILE A 251 -0.37 6.74 -12.00
N MET A 252 0.57 7.65 -12.10
CA MET A 252 1.41 8.10 -11.00
C MET A 252 1.38 9.60 -10.89
N THR A 253 1.21 10.13 -9.68
CA THR A 253 1.20 11.57 -9.41
C THR A 253 2.03 11.86 -8.17
N THR A 254 3.03 12.71 -8.31
CA THR A 254 3.93 13.09 -7.21
C THR A 254 4.32 14.57 -7.28
N GLY A 255 5.03 15.03 -6.27
CA GLY A 255 5.63 16.35 -6.26
C GLY A 255 4.62 17.50 -6.29
N GLY A 256 3.39 17.28 -5.83
CA GLY A 256 2.31 18.27 -5.87
C GLY A 256 1.61 18.39 -7.23
N GLY A 257 1.80 17.44 -8.14
CA GLY A 257 1.06 17.38 -9.40
C GLY A 257 -0.43 17.10 -9.21
N THR A 258 -1.22 17.31 -10.27
CA THR A 258 -2.65 17.00 -10.26
C THR A 258 -3.03 16.14 -11.47
N THR A 259 -3.73 15.04 -11.23
CA THR A 259 -4.23 14.15 -12.29
C THR A 259 -5.75 14.03 -12.22
N TYR A 260 -6.40 14.22 -13.36
CA TYR A 260 -7.81 13.93 -13.59
C TYR A 260 -7.91 12.78 -14.61
N ALA A 261 -8.42 11.64 -14.19
CA ALA A 261 -8.52 10.43 -15.00
C ALA A 261 -10.00 10.03 -15.20
N TYR A 262 -10.39 9.79 -16.44
CA TYR A 262 -11.77 9.48 -16.80
C TYR A 262 -11.81 8.22 -17.67
N ASP A 263 -12.63 7.26 -17.27
CA ASP A 263 -12.93 6.03 -18.04
C ASP A 263 -11.68 5.28 -18.56
N LEU A 264 -10.63 5.19 -17.74
CA LEU A 264 -9.42 4.47 -18.11
C LEU A 264 -9.57 2.96 -17.96
N THR A 265 -8.81 2.22 -18.75
CA THR A 265 -8.53 0.80 -18.53
C THR A 265 -7.07 0.63 -18.16
N VAL A 266 -6.79 0.39 -16.89
CA VAL A 266 -5.42 0.26 -16.37
C VAL A 266 -5.18 -1.16 -15.90
N THR A 267 -4.09 -1.77 -16.36
CA THR A 267 -3.62 -3.08 -15.90
C THR A 267 -2.14 -3.03 -15.56
N THR A 268 -1.79 -3.36 -14.33
CA THR A 268 -0.39 -3.49 -13.88
C THR A 268 -0.11 -4.92 -13.45
N SER A 269 1.11 -5.43 -13.68
CA SER A 269 1.47 -6.81 -13.34
C SER A 269 2.80 -6.96 -12.61
N GLY A 270 3.60 -5.90 -12.55
CA GLY A 270 4.88 -5.92 -11.85
C GLY A 270 4.74 -5.87 -10.31
N GLN A 271 5.78 -6.27 -9.62
CA GLN A 271 5.89 -6.03 -8.17
C GLN A 271 5.97 -4.53 -7.89
N SER A 272 5.38 -4.05 -6.79
CA SER A 272 5.37 -2.65 -6.37
C SER A 272 4.82 -1.70 -7.46
N SER A 273 3.77 -2.13 -8.16
CA SER A 273 3.21 -1.48 -9.35
C SER A 273 1.70 -1.27 -9.20
N ALA A 274 1.30 -0.37 -8.29
CA ALA A 274 -0.11 -0.04 -8.08
C ALA A 274 -0.74 0.56 -9.36
N ALA A 275 -2.05 0.31 -9.56
CA ALA A 275 -2.75 0.84 -10.74
C ALA A 275 -2.95 2.37 -10.66
N ILE A 276 -3.28 2.87 -9.47
CA ILE A 276 -3.35 4.30 -9.13
C ILE A 276 -2.37 4.54 -7.99
N ARG A 277 -1.43 5.47 -8.16
CA ARG A 277 -0.38 5.68 -7.17
C ARG A 277 -0.04 7.14 -6.98
N THR A 278 0.20 7.52 -5.74
CA THR A 278 0.95 8.71 -5.36
C THR A 278 2.18 8.30 -4.56
N ASP A 279 3.18 9.16 -4.51
CA ASP A 279 4.40 8.92 -3.73
C ASP A 279 4.95 10.25 -3.19
N ARG A 280 6.20 10.28 -2.76
CA ARG A 280 6.87 11.43 -2.13
C ARG A 280 6.56 12.76 -2.83
N GLY A 281 6.37 13.80 -2.03
CA GLY A 281 6.01 15.14 -2.51
C GLY A 281 4.50 15.36 -2.64
N GLY A 282 3.69 14.32 -2.46
CA GLY A 282 2.24 14.42 -2.51
C GLY A 282 1.69 14.72 -3.91
N GLY A 283 0.46 15.15 -3.95
CA GLY A 283 -0.27 15.46 -5.17
C GLY A 283 -1.77 15.27 -4.98
N THR A 284 -2.53 15.37 -6.06
CA THR A 284 -3.97 15.15 -6.04
C THR A 284 -4.38 14.32 -7.25
N VAL A 285 -5.15 13.26 -7.00
CA VAL A 285 -5.67 12.39 -8.07
C VAL A 285 -7.18 12.32 -7.98
N PHE A 286 -7.85 12.65 -9.08
CA PHE A 286 -9.29 12.48 -9.27
C PHE A 286 -9.53 11.45 -10.36
N VAL A 287 -10.31 10.44 -10.04
CA VAL A 287 -10.70 9.38 -10.96
C VAL A 287 -12.22 9.33 -11.05
N ASP A 288 -12.75 9.30 -12.26
CA ASP A 288 -14.18 9.09 -12.49
C ASP A 288 -14.38 8.06 -13.61
N GLY A 289 -14.97 6.93 -13.28
CA GLY A 289 -15.16 5.80 -14.19
C GLY A 289 -13.90 4.96 -14.41
N GLY A 290 -14.06 3.93 -15.22
CA GLY A 290 -12.98 3.05 -15.66
C GLY A 290 -12.75 1.80 -14.82
N THR A 291 -11.72 1.03 -15.21
CA THR A 291 -11.32 -0.22 -14.55
C THR A 291 -9.81 -0.21 -14.27
N TYR A 292 -9.45 -0.45 -13.04
CA TYR A 292 -8.08 -0.40 -12.55
C TYR A 292 -7.72 -1.74 -11.90
N THR A 293 -6.84 -2.50 -12.55
CA THR A 293 -6.46 -3.85 -12.12
C THR A 293 -4.96 -3.92 -11.81
N SER A 294 -4.61 -4.40 -10.64
CA SER A 294 -3.25 -4.75 -10.27
C SER A 294 -3.11 -6.26 -10.03
N ASN A 295 -2.00 -6.86 -10.52
CA ASN A 295 -1.72 -8.29 -10.44
C ASN A 295 -0.41 -8.63 -9.73
N GLY A 296 0.35 -7.62 -9.30
CA GLY A 296 1.68 -7.80 -8.72
C GLY A 296 1.68 -7.92 -7.20
N LEU A 297 2.75 -8.48 -6.65
CA LEU A 297 2.99 -8.48 -5.22
C LEU A 297 3.29 -7.05 -4.73
N GLY A 298 2.72 -6.63 -3.60
CA GLY A 298 2.89 -5.27 -3.08
C GLY A 298 2.37 -4.21 -4.06
N SER A 299 1.33 -4.56 -4.82
CA SER A 299 0.75 -3.73 -5.87
C SER A 299 -0.74 -3.59 -5.59
N PRO A 300 -1.16 -2.72 -4.66
CA PRO A 300 -2.56 -2.45 -4.43
C PRO A 300 -3.22 -1.84 -5.68
N ALA A 301 -4.54 -1.88 -5.76
CA ALA A 301 -5.24 -1.12 -6.80
C ALA A 301 -5.01 0.38 -6.61
N ILE A 302 -4.97 0.85 -5.35
CA ILE A 302 -4.66 2.25 -5.00
C ILE A 302 -3.62 2.29 -3.87
N TYR A 303 -2.52 3.01 -4.10
CA TYR A 303 -1.54 3.37 -3.07
C TYR A 303 -1.46 4.88 -2.89
N SER A 304 -1.71 5.36 -1.68
CA SER A 304 -1.75 6.79 -1.39
C SER A 304 -0.72 7.24 -0.35
N THR A 305 0.09 8.20 -0.75
CA THR A 305 0.85 9.11 0.12
C THR A 305 0.40 10.57 -0.10
N ALA A 306 -0.83 10.77 -0.56
CA ALA A 306 -1.40 12.07 -0.88
C ALA A 306 -2.93 12.06 -0.76
N GLU A 307 -3.63 12.78 -1.63
CA GLU A 307 -5.09 12.83 -1.71
C GLU A 307 -5.57 12.17 -3.00
N ILE A 308 -6.35 11.07 -2.86
CA ILE A 308 -6.93 10.35 -4.00
C ILE A 308 -8.44 10.26 -3.82
N THR A 309 -9.18 10.73 -4.82
CA THR A 309 -10.64 10.60 -4.90
C THR A 309 -11.01 9.78 -6.14
N VAL A 310 -11.81 8.74 -5.96
CA VAL A 310 -12.26 7.85 -7.03
C VAL A 310 -13.78 7.73 -6.99
N SER A 311 -14.42 7.87 -8.14
CA SER A 311 -15.86 7.71 -8.31
C SER A 311 -16.19 6.78 -9.48
N ASN A 312 -17.28 6.04 -9.39
CA ASN A 312 -17.86 5.23 -10.48
C ASN A 312 -16.90 4.21 -11.10
N ALA A 313 -15.92 3.69 -10.36
CA ALA A 313 -14.85 2.86 -10.89
C ALA A 313 -14.88 1.43 -10.35
N THR A 314 -14.31 0.50 -11.15
CA THR A 314 -14.00 -0.86 -10.73
C THR A 314 -12.52 -0.98 -10.39
N LEU A 315 -12.23 -1.38 -9.17
CA LEU A 315 -10.89 -1.47 -8.58
C LEU A 315 -10.60 -2.92 -8.22
N ILE A 316 -9.53 -3.50 -8.75
CA ILE A 316 -9.23 -4.92 -8.57
C ILE A 316 -7.75 -5.08 -8.19
N SER A 317 -7.49 -5.74 -7.08
CA SER A 317 -6.15 -6.24 -6.74
C SER A 317 -6.19 -7.77 -6.62
N ASN A 318 -5.37 -8.44 -7.43
CA ASN A 318 -5.38 -9.90 -7.53
C ASN A 318 -4.31 -10.60 -6.67
N LEU A 319 -3.38 -9.88 -6.06
CA LEU A 319 -2.29 -10.47 -5.28
C LEU A 319 -1.84 -9.61 -4.09
N SER A 320 -2.49 -8.49 -3.86
CA SER A 320 -2.13 -7.52 -2.83
C SER A 320 -3.38 -6.93 -2.18
N GLU A 321 -3.18 -5.97 -1.31
CA GLU A 321 -4.24 -5.12 -0.77
C GLU A 321 -5.02 -4.44 -1.92
N GLY A 322 -6.28 -4.13 -1.70
CA GLY A 322 -7.04 -3.28 -2.62
C GLY A 322 -6.60 -1.82 -2.49
N VAL A 323 -6.38 -1.39 -1.24
CA VAL A 323 -6.01 -0.01 -0.90
C VAL A 323 -4.92 -0.01 0.16
N CYS A 324 -3.90 0.83 -0.03
CA CYS A 324 -2.93 1.20 1.00
C CYS A 324 -2.92 2.71 1.20
N ILE A 325 -2.98 3.17 2.47
CA ILE A 325 -2.84 4.59 2.83
C ILE A 325 -1.66 4.71 3.79
N GLU A 326 -0.65 5.47 3.41
CA GLU A 326 0.51 5.72 4.24
C GLU A 326 0.51 7.15 4.78
N GLY A 327 0.68 7.30 6.11
CA GLY A 327 0.78 8.59 6.78
C GLY A 327 -0.51 9.40 6.79
N LYS A 328 -0.41 10.72 6.93
CA LYS A 328 -1.55 11.66 7.03
C LYS A 328 -2.25 11.89 5.67
N ASN A 329 -2.55 10.85 4.96
CA ASN A 329 -3.07 10.93 3.60
C ASN A 329 -4.48 10.36 3.51
N SER A 330 -5.13 10.50 2.35
CA SER A 330 -6.53 10.18 2.23
C SER A 330 -6.90 9.46 0.93
N ILE A 331 -7.89 8.57 1.05
CA ILE A 331 -8.60 7.99 -0.09
C ILE A 331 -10.10 8.13 0.15
N THR A 332 -10.81 8.63 -0.87
CA THR A 332 -12.26 8.67 -0.91
C THR A 332 -12.77 7.89 -2.11
N LEU A 333 -13.64 6.91 -1.87
CA LEU A 333 -14.32 6.10 -2.89
C LEU A 333 -15.82 6.39 -2.87
N THR A 334 -16.41 6.68 -4.02
CA THR A 334 -17.87 6.90 -4.15
C THR A 334 -18.41 6.09 -5.33
N ASP A 335 -19.45 5.31 -5.11
CA ASP A 335 -20.06 4.45 -6.14
C ASP A 335 -19.02 3.53 -6.84
N CYS A 336 -18.08 2.97 -6.06
CA CYS A 336 -17.00 2.12 -6.55
C CYS A 336 -17.20 0.65 -6.17
N ASP A 337 -16.73 -0.25 -7.03
CA ASP A 337 -16.61 -1.67 -6.73
C ASP A 337 -15.13 -2.03 -6.50
N LEU A 338 -14.76 -2.34 -5.26
CA LEU A 338 -13.42 -2.71 -4.86
C LEU A 338 -13.34 -4.20 -4.53
N THR A 339 -12.44 -4.91 -5.19
CA THR A 339 -12.11 -6.32 -4.89
C THR A 339 -10.63 -6.45 -4.55
N ALA A 340 -10.31 -7.03 -3.40
CA ALA A 340 -8.95 -7.34 -2.98
C ALA A 340 -8.79 -8.85 -2.75
N ASN A 341 -7.67 -9.39 -3.24
CA ASN A 341 -7.30 -10.80 -3.09
C ASN A 341 -5.84 -10.89 -2.58
N ASN A 342 -5.60 -10.39 -1.39
CA ASN A 342 -4.28 -10.38 -0.76
C ASN A 342 -3.93 -11.79 -0.25
N THR A 343 -3.18 -12.55 -1.02
CA THR A 343 -2.79 -13.93 -0.67
C THR A 343 -1.34 -14.07 -0.24
N LYS A 344 -0.56 -13.00 -0.34
CA LYS A 344 0.87 -13.06 -0.08
C LYS A 344 1.36 -11.76 0.56
N ARG A 345 1.91 -11.88 1.75
CA ARG A 345 2.49 -10.74 2.49
C ARG A 345 3.61 -10.06 1.69
N ASN A 346 3.70 -8.75 1.83
CA ASN A 346 4.76 -7.93 1.24
C ASN A 346 5.53 -7.17 2.33
N SER A 347 6.83 -7.01 2.13
CA SER A 347 7.70 -6.22 3.02
C SER A 347 7.54 -6.60 4.50
N ASN A 348 7.34 -5.62 5.37
CA ASN A 348 7.22 -5.79 6.82
C ASN A 348 5.83 -6.24 7.29
N ALA A 349 4.82 -6.28 6.40
CA ALA A 349 3.47 -6.70 6.76
C ALA A 349 3.47 -8.14 7.31
N THR A 350 2.83 -8.35 8.44
CA THR A 350 2.64 -9.69 9.02
C THR A 350 1.18 -10.16 8.98
N PHE A 351 0.28 -9.32 8.49
CA PHE A 351 -1.11 -9.62 8.22
C PHE A 351 -1.38 -9.73 6.71
N LEU A 352 -2.54 -10.23 6.37
CA LEU A 352 -3.18 -10.12 5.06
C LEU A 352 -4.44 -9.31 5.26
N ASP A 353 -4.67 -8.33 4.40
CA ASP A 353 -5.80 -7.42 4.51
C ASP A 353 -6.22 -6.85 3.15
N SER A 354 -7.38 -6.24 3.09
CA SER A 354 -7.90 -5.62 1.88
C SER A 354 -7.67 -4.11 1.86
N ILE A 355 -7.74 -3.48 3.03
CA ILE A 355 -7.46 -2.05 3.19
C ILE A 355 -6.48 -1.89 4.34
N MET A 356 -5.26 -1.50 3.99
CA MET A 356 -4.17 -1.23 4.91
C MET A 356 -4.02 0.26 5.15
N ILE A 357 -4.03 0.68 6.42
CA ILE A 357 -3.79 2.07 6.83
C ILE A 357 -2.65 2.07 7.83
N TYR A 358 -1.54 2.68 7.45
CA TYR A 358 -0.30 2.54 8.20
C TYR A 358 0.64 3.74 8.09
N GLN A 359 1.71 3.73 8.86
CA GLN A 359 2.85 4.63 8.71
C GLN A 359 4.14 3.82 8.75
N SER A 360 4.91 3.88 7.66
CA SER A 360 6.15 3.11 7.53
C SER A 360 7.34 3.75 8.25
N MET A 361 7.31 5.05 8.50
CA MET A 361 8.44 5.87 8.97
C MET A 361 9.61 5.95 7.95
N SER A 362 9.37 5.60 6.68
CA SER A 362 10.36 5.74 5.60
C SER A 362 10.70 7.20 5.27
N GLY A 363 9.79 8.12 5.59
CA GLY A 363 9.88 9.53 5.21
C GLY A 363 9.17 9.85 3.88
N ASP A 364 8.51 8.89 3.26
CA ASP A 364 7.76 9.09 2.01
C ASP A 364 6.43 9.79 2.27
N ALA A 365 5.87 9.60 3.47
CA ALA A 365 4.67 10.30 3.94
C ALA A 365 4.89 10.90 5.33
N ASP A 366 4.33 12.08 5.57
CA ASP A 366 4.31 12.69 6.90
C ASP A 366 3.41 11.89 7.85
N SER A 367 3.81 11.77 9.11
CA SER A 367 2.97 11.18 10.16
C SER A 367 1.78 12.07 10.49
N GLY A 368 0.65 11.47 10.78
CA GLY A 368 -0.57 12.18 11.18
C GLY A 368 -1.79 11.29 11.09
N THR A 369 -2.96 11.90 10.88
CA THR A 369 -4.21 11.16 10.76
C THR A 369 -4.46 10.79 9.31
N SER A 370 -4.55 9.49 9.06
CA SER A 370 -4.96 8.91 7.78
C SER A 370 -6.49 8.93 7.65
N SER A 371 -7.02 9.01 6.44
CA SER A 371 -8.46 8.98 6.21
C SER A 371 -8.84 8.05 5.06
N PHE A 372 -9.78 7.14 5.34
CA PHE A 372 -10.45 6.33 4.33
C PHE A 372 -11.95 6.59 4.39
N THR A 373 -12.54 6.98 3.28
CA THR A 373 -13.99 7.15 3.16
C THR A 373 -14.51 6.32 1.99
N MET A 374 -15.55 5.53 2.23
CA MET A 374 -16.26 4.84 1.15
C MET A 374 -17.75 5.04 1.30
N LYS A 375 -18.38 5.45 0.19
CA LYS A 375 -19.81 5.70 0.10
C LYS A 375 -20.39 4.94 -1.08
N ASN A 376 -21.45 4.18 -0.80
CA ASN A 376 -22.10 3.27 -1.76
C ASN A 376 -21.14 2.24 -2.37
N GLY A 377 -21.60 1.50 -3.40
CA GLY A 377 -20.79 0.49 -4.07
C GLY A 377 -20.52 -0.75 -3.24
N SER A 378 -19.45 -1.46 -3.56
CA SER A 378 -19.11 -2.73 -2.89
C SER A 378 -17.63 -2.85 -2.54
N LEU A 379 -17.34 -3.52 -1.42
CA LEU A 379 -16.00 -3.92 -0.97
C LEU A 379 -15.99 -5.43 -0.75
N THR A 380 -15.24 -6.14 -1.58
CA THR A 380 -15.03 -7.59 -1.46
C THR A 380 -13.60 -7.88 -1.00
N SER A 381 -13.46 -8.43 0.20
CA SER A 381 -12.24 -9.01 0.74
C SER A 381 -12.24 -10.50 0.48
N LYS A 382 -11.35 -11.01 -0.36
CA LYS A 382 -11.24 -12.45 -0.64
C LYS A 382 -10.36 -13.19 0.35
N ASN A 383 -9.39 -12.50 0.95
CA ASN A 383 -8.49 -13.07 1.94
C ASN A 383 -8.07 -12.01 2.96
N GLY A 384 -7.93 -12.43 4.21
CA GLY A 384 -7.45 -11.61 5.31
C GLY A 384 -8.50 -10.66 5.88
N HIS A 385 -8.05 -9.69 6.61
CA HIS A 385 -8.90 -8.71 7.28
C HIS A 385 -9.48 -7.71 6.27
N VAL A 386 -10.71 -7.24 6.47
CA VAL A 386 -11.24 -6.19 5.59
C VAL A 386 -10.46 -4.90 5.78
N PHE A 387 -10.19 -4.52 7.03
CA PHE A 387 -9.36 -3.37 7.39
C PHE A 387 -8.24 -3.79 8.34
N HIS A 388 -7.05 -3.23 8.13
CA HIS A 388 -5.94 -3.32 9.08
C HIS A 388 -5.35 -1.94 9.33
N VAL A 389 -5.27 -1.55 10.62
CA VAL A 389 -4.71 -0.26 11.06
C VAL A 389 -3.52 -0.51 11.97
N THR A 390 -2.37 0.00 11.58
CA THR A 390 -1.13 -0.16 12.33
C THR A 390 -0.23 1.07 12.27
N ASN A 391 0.42 1.38 13.38
CA ASN A 391 1.44 2.44 13.49
C ASN A 391 0.96 3.83 13.01
N THR A 392 -0.35 4.12 13.12
CA THR A 392 -0.95 5.40 12.68
C THR A 392 -2.22 5.72 13.48
N ASN A 393 -2.75 6.92 13.26
CA ASN A 393 -4.10 7.30 13.63
C ASN A 393 -4.98 7.32 12.38
N ALA A 394 -6.03 6.51 12.32
CA ALA A 394 -6.89 6.36 11.15
C ALA A 394 -8.34 6.77 11.44
N ILE A 395 -8.97 7.42 10.47
CA ILE A 395 -10.42 7.65 10.43
C ILE A 395 -10.99 6.91 9.23
N ILE A 396 -11.86 5.94 9.49
CA ILE A 396 -12.58 5.16 8.49
C ILE A 396 -14.04 5.57 8.54
N THR A 397 -14.62 5.97 7.40
CA THR A 397 -16.03 6.32 7.27
C THR A 397 -16.66 5.47 6.19
N LEU A 398 -17.71 4.73 6.55
CA LEU A 398 -18.48 3.87 5.65
C LEU A 398 -19.93 4.31 5.62
N GLU A 399 -20.47 4.52 4.44
CA GLU A 399 -21.87 4.91 4.23
C GLU A 399 -22.49 4.07 3.13
N ASN A 400 -23.45 3.19 3.48
CA ASN A 400 -24.18 2.35 2.51
C ASN A 400 -23.29 1.49 1.59
N VAL A 401 -22.19 0.95 2.12
CA VAL A 401 -21.25 0.08 1.39
C VAL A 401 -21.65 -1.38 1.57
N LYS A 402 -21.76 -2.14 0.47
CA LYS A 402 -21.94 -3.59 0.54
C LYS A 402 -20.59 -4.25 0.80
N ILE A 403 -20.32 -4.65 2.05
CA ILE A 403 -19.10 -5.38 2.40
C ILE A 403 -19.34 -6.89 2.27
N THR A 404 -18.42 -7.59 1.62
CA THR A 404 -18.37 -9.06 1.54
C THR A 404 -16.98 -9.52 1.98
N ASN A 405 -16.91 -10.26 3.06
CA ASN A 405 -15.66 -10.88 3.52
C ASN A 405 -15.73 -12.40 3.24
N GLU A 406 -14.88 -12.88 2.34
CA GLU A 406 -14.78 -14.29 1.96
C GLU A 406 -13.71 -15.04 2.79
N ASP A 407 -12.94 -14.32 3.64
CA ASP A 407 -11.95 -14.95 4.51
C ASP A 407 -12.64 -15.77 5.63
N LYS A 408 -12.10 -16.96 5.89
CA LYS A 408 -12.65 -17.90 6.88
C LYS A 408 -12.70 -17.38 8.31
N ASP A 409 -11.80 -16.47 8.67
CA ASP A 409 -11.70 -15.90 10.02
C ASP A 409 -12.65 -14.69 10.18
N ASN A 410 -13.21 -14.21 9.08
CA ASN A 410 -14.22 -13.14 9.02
C ASN A 410 -13.88 -11.93 9.91
N VAL A 411 -12.64 -11.42 9.80
CA VAL A 411 -12.22 -10.23 10.55
C VAL A 411 -12.59 -8.96 9.78
N LEU A 412 -13.47 -8.13 10.37
CA LEU A 412 -13.86 -6.85 9.81
C LEU A 412 -12.72 -5.82 9.93
N ILE A 413 -12.15 -5.68 11.12
CA ILE A 413 -11.05 -4.75 11.37
C ILE A 413 -10.11 -5.28 12.43
N SER A 414 -8.82 -5.10 12.21
CA SER A 414 -7.80 -5.22 13.26
C SER A 414 -7.08 -3.90 13.46
N VAL A 415 -6.90 -3.52 14.73
CA VAL A 415 -6.14 -2.35 15.16
C VAL A 415 -5.06 -2.85 16.11
N CYS A 416 -3.84 -3.02 15.64
CA CYS A 416 -2.77 -3.61 16.43
C CYS A 416 -1.38 -3.32 15.84
N ALA A 417 -0.35 -3.66 16.60
CA ALA A 417 1.03 -3.62 16.11
C ALA A 417 1.25 -4.60 14.95
N ASP A 418 2.06 -4.19 14.00
CA ASP A 418 2.54 -4.99 12.88
C ASP A 418 4.05 -4.72 12.68
N GLY A 419 4.58 -4.94 11.48
CA GLY A 419 6.00 -4.82 11.15
C GLY A 419 6.59 -3.41 11.21
N TRP A 420 5.82 -2.40 11.61
CA TRP A 420 6.25 -1.02 11.77
C TRP A 420 6.06 -0.53 13.19
N SER A 421 6.84 0.47 13.57
CA SER A 421 6.79 1.07 14.90
C SER A 421 7.18 2.55 14.85
N GLY A 422 6.85 3.30 15.91
CA GLY A 422 7.17 4.72 16.05
C GLY A 422 5.94 5.61 16.21
N ALA A 423 4.73 5.07 16.00
CA ALA A 423 3.46 5.73 16.28
C ALA A 423 2.49 4.77 16.99
N SER A 424 1.32 5.27 17.36
CA SER A 424 0.26 4.51 18.02
C SER A 424 -0.63 3.78 17.01
N ASN A 425 -1.33 2.74 17.45
CA ASN A 425 -2.35 2.05 16.67
C ASN A 425 -3.72 2.58 17.12
N ILE A 426 -4.25 3.57 16.41
CA ILE A 426 -5.51 4.24 16.77
C ILE A 426 -6.43 4.24 15.55
N ALA A 427 -7.69 3.86 15.74
CA ALA A 427 -8.69 3.92 14.70
C ALA A 427 -10.00 4.53 15.20
N THR A 428 -10.67 5.26 14.33
CA THR A 428 -12.08 5.63 14.44
C THR A 428 -12.81 5.01 13.25
N LEU A 429 -13.81 4.18 13.51
CA LEU A 429 -14.70 3.60 12.50
C LEU A 429 -16.10 4.20 12.64
N ASN A 430 -16.49 5.01 11.68
CA ASN A 430 -17.81 5.60 11.57
C ASN A 430 -18.65 4.81 10.56
N ALA A 431 -19.75 4.23 11.01
CA ALA A 431 -20.72 3.53 10.19
C ALA A 431 -22.01 4.35 10.12
N LYS A 432 -22.45 4.73 8.92
CA LYS A 432 -23.65 5.50 8.65
C LYS A 432 -24.53 4.74 7.69
N ASN A 433 -25.76 4.41 8.10
CA ASN A 433 -26.66 3.57 7.29
C ASN A 433 -25.91 2.34 6.73
N GLN A 434 -25.13 1.65 7.60
CA GLN A 434 -24.14 0.67 7.23
C GLN A 434 -24.35 -0.64 7.96
N ASN A 435 -24.29 -1.75 7.24
CA ASN A 435 -24.24 -3.07 7.83
C ASN A 435 -22.78 -3.52 7.96
N LEU A 436 -22.36 -3.84 9.18
CA LEU A 436 -21.05 -4.37 9.51
C LEU A 436 -21.19 -5.82 9.99
N GLU A 437 -20.30 -6.69 9.54
CA GLU A 437 -20.26 -8.09 9.96
C GLU A 437 -18.83 -8.55 10.19
N GLY A 438 -18.60 -9.40 11.23
CA GLY A 438 -17.33 -10.03 11.52
C GLY A 438 -16.70 -9.62 12.85
N ALA A 439 -15.48 -10.10 13.07
CA ALA A 439 -14.72 -9.79 14.27
C ALA A 439 -14.09 -8.38 14.21
N VAL A 440 -14.13 -7.69 15.33
CA VAL A 440 -13.39 -6.45 15.57
C VAL A 440 -12.29 -6.76 16.58
N LEU A 441 -11.03 -6.70 16.14
CA LEU A 441 -9.87 -7.10 16.92
C LEU A 441 -9.03 -5.88 17.28
N VAL A 442 -8.88 -5.59 18.58
CA VAL A 442 -8.14 -4.42 19.06
C VAL A 442 -7.08 -4.86 20.06
N GLY A 443 -5.81 -4.75 19.68
CA GLY A 443 -4.68 -5.16 20.51
C GLY A 443 -4.53 -4.34 21.78
N SER A 444 -3.85 -4.90 22.79
CA SER A 444 -3.72 -4.31 24.15
C SER A 444 -3.24 -2.87 24.18
N ASP A 445 -2.33 -2.51 23.28
CA ASP A 445 -1.75 -1.15 23.16
C ASP A 445 -2.40 -0.30 22.07
N SER A 446 -3.66 -0.63 21.72
CA SER A 446 -4.38 -0.02 20.61
C SER A 446 -5.69 0.61 21.07
N THR A 447 -6.22 1.50 20.25
CA THR A 447 -7.49 2.19 20.55
C THR A 447 -8.40 2.15 19.33
N LEU A 448 -9.67 1.77 19.55
CA LEU A 448 -10.73 1.89 18.56
C LEU A 448 -11.91 2.69 19.14
N THR A 449 -12.39 3.66 18.37
CA THR A 449 -13.71 4.27 18.55
C THR A 449 -14.62 3.79 17.42
N LEU A 450 -15.69 3.07 17.78
CA LEU A 450 -16.71 2.58 16.84
C LEU A 450 -17.99 3.34 17.04
N SER A 451 -18.50 3.98 15.99
CA SER A 451 -19.75 4.73 16.00
C SER A 451 -20.71 4.20 14.93
N LEU A 452 -21.89 3.77 15.36
CA LEU A 452 -22.96 3.32 14.47
C LEU A 452 -24.11 4.32 14.54
N THR A 453 -24.48 4.85 13.37
CA THR A 453 -25.51 5.89 13.24
C THR A 453 -26.42 5.62 12.04
N GLU A 454 -27.56 6.29 12.00
CA GLU A 454 -28.47 6.30 10.85
C GLU A 454 -28.99 4.90 10.49
N GLY A 455 -29.34 4.08 11.51
CA GLY A 455 -29.86 2.73 11.29
C GLY A 455 -28.81 1.68 10.99
N SER A 456 -27.55 1.94 11.28
CA SER A 456 -26.46 0.99 11.08
C SER A 456 -26.62 -0.25 11.96
N SER A 457 -26.13 -1.39 11.48
CA SER A 457 -26.09 -2.63 12.25
C SER A 457 -24.67 -3.18 12.30
N PHE A 458 -24.31 -3.77 13.45
CA PHE A 458 -23.12 -4.56 13.60
C PHE A 458 -23.51 -5.98 14.07
N THR A 459 -23.11 -7.01 13.33
CA THR A 459 -23.24 -8.40 13.71
C THR A 459 -21.84 -8.99 13.88
N GLY A 460 -21.41 -9.17 15.13
CA GLY A 460 -20.04 -9.55 15.39
C GLY A 460 -19.67 -9.46 16.86
N TYR A 461 -18.38 -9.61 17.13
CA TYR A 461 -17.83 -9.51 18.48
C TYR A 461 -16.57 -8.61 18.49
N ILE A 462 -16.20 -8.17 19.69
CA ILE A 462 -15.01 -7.36 19.91
C ILE A 462 -14.10 -8.07 20.91
N ASP A 463 -12.86 -8.36 20.50
CA ASP A 463 -11.84 -9.03 21.33
C ASP A 463 -10.44 -8.45 21.07
N GLY A 464 -9.48 -8.82 21.92
CA GLY A 464 -8.08 -8.42 21.80
C GLY A 464 -7.13 -9.59 21.57
N THR A 465 -7.61 -10.80 21.39
CA THR A 465 -6.78 -11.96 21.05
C THR A 465 -6.47 -11.96 19.56
N ILE A 466 -5.23 -11.65 19.21
CA ILE A 466 -4.81 -11.43 17.82
C ILE A 466 -3.61 -12.32 17.50
N THR A 467 -3.74 -13.06 16.41
CA THR A 467 -2.65 -13.85 15.82
C THR A 467 -2.46 -13.39 14.38
N ASN A 468 -1.22 -13.12 13.99
CA ASN A 468 -0.92 -12.68 12.62
C ASN A 468 -0.84 -13.85 11.62
N ALA A 469 -0.67 -13.57 10.35
CA ALA A 469 -0.59 -14.56 9.28
C ALA A 469 0.68 -15.46 9.36
N LEU A 470 1.61 -15.17 10.27
CA LEU A 470 2.76 -16.03 10.60
C LEU A 470 2.45 -17.01 11.74
N GLY A 471 1.23 -17.00 12.29
CA GLY A 471 0.84 -17.81 13.46
C GLY A 471 1.44 -17.29 14.78
N LYS A 472 1.94 -16.04 14.82
CA LYS A 472 2.47 -15.43 16.04
C LYS A 472 1.39 -14.64 16.76
N SER A 473 1.29 -14.81 18.09
CA SER A 473 0.44 -13.98 18.93
C SER A 473 0.96 -12.54 18.93
N VAL A 474 0.10 -11.59 18.60
CA VAL A 474 0.36 -10.15 18.60
C VAL A 474 -0.23 -9.52 19.87
N SER A 475 -1.38 -9.99 20.31
CA SER A 475 -2.06 -9.54 21.51
C SER A 475 -2.86 -10.67 22.14
N SER A 476 -3.12 -10.58 23.45
CA SER A 476 -3.92 -11.55 24.21
C SER A 476 -5.06 -10.90 25.01
N SER A 477 -5.27 -9.61 24.89
CA SER A 477 -6.34 -8.86 25.59
C SER A 477 -6.77 -7.65 24.77
N ALA A 478 -8.03 -7.26 24.91
CA ALA A 478 -8.54 -6.06 24.26
C ALA A 478 -7.88 -4.78 24.81
N GLY A 479 -7.56 -3.86 23.89
CA GLY A 479 -7.12 -2.52 24.19
C GLY A 479 -8.29 -1.60 24.57
N THR A 480 -8.13 -0.30 24.31
CA THR A 480 -9.19 0.67 24.57
C THR A 480 -10.24 0.62 23.42
N VAL A 481 -11.46 0.27 23.75
CA VAL A 481 -12.55 0.23 22.78
C VAL A 481 -13.74 1.04 23.29
N ASN A 482 -14.13 2.07 22.53
CA ASN A 482 -15.27 2.91 22.83
C ASN A 482 -16.34 2.70 21.76
N VAL A 483 -17.55 2.28 22.14
CA VAL A 483 -18.64 2.01 21.22
C VAL A 483 -19.79 2.97 21.47
N THR A 484 -20.31 3.58 20.41
CA THR A 484 -21.50 4.44 20.43
C THR A 484 -22.52 3.90 19.44
N LEU A 485 -23.76 3.71 19.91
CA LEU A 485 -24.93 3.42 19.08
C LEU A 485 -25.92 4.59 19.21
N ASP A 486 -26.40 5.11 18.09
CA ASP A 486 -27.55 6.00 18.12
C ASP A 486 -28.85 5.20 18.40
N SER A 487 -29.98 5.91 18.53
CA SER A 487 -31.26 5.28 18.88
C SER A 487 -31.81 4.35 17.80
N THR A 488 -31.26 4.38 16.58
CA THR A 488 -31.73 3.60 15.42
C THR A 488 -30.81 2.44 15.06
N SER A 489 -29.60 2.43 15.60
CA SER A 489 -28.56 1.44 15.29
C SER A 489 -28.56 0.28 16.28
N THR A 490 -28.08 -0.88 15.84
CA THR A 490 -28.10 -2.11 16.63
C THR A 490 -26.77 -2.86 16.57
N TRP A 491 -26.48 -3.62 17.65
CA TRP A 491 -25.36 -4.55 17.70
C TRP A 491 -25.85 -5.93 18.12
N THR A 492 -25.64 -6.95 17.28
CA THR A 492 -25.93 -8.36 17.58
C THR A 492 -24.62 -9.09 17.87
N LEU A 493 -24.49 -9.66 19.07
CA LEU A 493 -23.30 -10.38 19.48
C LEU A 493 -23.23 -11.76 18.80
N THR A 494 -22.01 -12.15 18.39
CA THR A 494 -21.70 -13.50 17.89
C THR A 494 -20.71 -14.25 18.77
N ALA A 495 -20.12 -13.57 19.75
CA ALA A 495 -19.32 -14.11 20.85
C ALA A 495 -19.33 -13.11 22.02
N ASP A 496 -18.81 -13.51 23.18
CA ASP A 496 -18.56 -12.58 24.28
C ASP A 496 -17.66 -11.44 23.78
N SER A 497 -17.98 -10.21 24.20
CA SER A 497 -17.34 -9.02 23.69
C SER A 497 -16.82 -8.13 24.83
N TYR A 498 -15.66 -7.52 24.63
CA TYR A 498 -14.93 -6.77 25.65
C TYR A 498 -14.65 -5.35 25.17
N ILE A 499 -15.24 -4.36 25.84
CA ILE A 499 -15.05 -2.93 25.50
C ILE A 499 -14.77 -2.11 26.76
N THR A 500 -14.22 -0.93 26.56
CA THR A 500 -13.91 0.04 27.63
C THR A 500 -15.12 0.87 28.01
N SER A 501 -15.87 1.37 27.01
CA SER A 501 -17.04 2.19 27.24
C SER A 501 -18.13 1.93 26.21
N PHE A 502 -19.39 2.10 26.64
CA PHE A 502 -20.59 2.00 25.81
C PHE A 502 -21.44 3.25 25.97
N SER A 503 -21.89 3.83 24.87
CA SER A 503 -22.83 4.93 24.82
C SER A 503 -23.98 4.59 23.89
N GLY A 504 -25.19 4.52 24.42
CA GLY A 504 -26.41 4.17 23.68
C GLY A 504 -27.44 3.51 24.56
N ASN A 505 -28.55 3.05 23.94
CA ASN A 505 -29.56 2.26 24.65
C ASN A 505 -29.10 0.78 24.69
N ALA A 506 -29.00 0.19 25.90
CA ALA A 506 -28.61 -1.20 26.08
C ALA A 506 -29.56 -2.19 25.35
N GLU A 507 -30.83 -1.86 25.19
CA GLU A 507 -31.79 -2.67 24.42
C GLU A 507 -31.45 -2.79 22.93
N ASN A 508 -30.62 -1.90 22.40
CA ASN A 508 -30.10 -1.98 21.03
C ASN A 508 -28.96 -3.00 20.87
N VAL A 509 -28.45 -3.54 21.98
CA VAL A 509 -27.51 -4.65 21.99
C VAL A 509 -28.30 -5.95 22.14
N LYS A 510 -28.25 -6.80 21.12
CA LYS A 510 -28.85 -8.14 21.09
C LYS A 510 -27.80 -9.16 21.51
N THR A 511 -27.99 -9.77 22.64
CA THR A 511 -26.98 -10.67 23.23
C THR A 511 -26.84 -11.98 22.48
N ASN A 512 -27.92 -12.52 21.94
CA ASN A 512 -27.92 -13.80 21.24
C ASN A 512 -27.25 -14.95 22.06
N GLY A 513 -27.37 -14.85 23.39
CA GLY A 513 -26.78 -15.80 24.33
C GLY A 513 -25.34 -15.52 24.79
N TYR A 514 -24.75 -14.43 24.31
CA TYR A 514 -23.40 -13.96 24.69
C TYR A 514 -23.47 -12.76 25.64
N THR A 515 -22.33 -12.33 26.13
CA THR A 515 -22.23 -11.23 27.09
C THR A 515 -21.38 -10.08 26.53
N LEU A 516 -21.87 -8.85 26.64
CA LEU A 516 -21.06 -7.66 26.44
C LEU A 516 -20.50 -7.20 27.80
N TYR A 517 -19.18 -7.23 27.92
CA TYR A 517 -18.46 -6.70 29.07
C TYR A 517 -18.00 -5.26 28.80
N VAL A 518 -18.45 -4.34 29.64
CA VAL A 518 -18.04 -2.94 29.62
C VAL A 518 -17.14 -2.70 30.83
N ASN A 519 -15.88 -2.42 30.60
CA ASN A 519 -14.87 -2.27 31.66
C ASN A 519 -14.91 -3.45 32.68
N GLY A 520 -14.99 -4.68 32.13
CA GLY A 520 -15.02 -5.92 32.92
C GLY A 520 -16.36 -6.25 33.58
N THR A 521 -17.39 -5.42 33.43
CA THR A 521 -18.72 -5.64 34.02
C THR A 521 -19.73 -5.96 32.90
N ALA A 522 -20.53 -7.01 33.08
CA ALA A 522 -21.57 -7.34 32.12
C ALA A 522 -22.60 -6.21 31.97
N LEU A 523 -22.88 -5.79 30.75
CA LEU A 523 -23.89 -4.78 30.45
C LEU A 523 -25.28 -5.38 30.73
N THR A 524 -26.11 -4.67 31.50
CA THR A 524 -27.48 -5.04 31.82
C THR A 524 -28.48 -4.26 30.99
N GLY A 525 -29.72 -4.80 30.86
CA GLY A 525 -30.76 -4.15 30.06
C GLY A 525 -30.66 -4.40 28.56
N THR A 526 -29.84 -5.35 28.14
CA THR A 526 -29.71 -5.81 26.76
C THR A 526 -30.93 -6.65 26.32
N ALA A 527 -31.18 -6.69 25.03
CA ALA A 527 -32.19 -7.57 24.44
C ALA A 527 -31.61 -8.97 24.16
N ASN A 528 -32.47 -10.00 24.20
CA ASN A 528 -32.13 -11.37 23.83
C ASN A 528 -32.29 -11.61 22.32
#